data_7ec9b00ecea6d3990be6d321ab9345db
#
_entry.id   7ec9b00ecea6d3990be6d321ab9345db
#
_cell.length_a   1.000
_cell.length_b   1.000
_cell.length_c   1.000
_cell.angle_alpha   90.00
_cell.angle_beta   90.00
_cell.angle_gamma   90.00
#
_symmetry.space_group_name_H-M   'P 1'
#
loop_
_entity.id
_entity.type
_entity.pdbx_description
1 polymer ?
#
loop_
_entity_poly.entity_id
_entity_poly.type
_entity_poly.pdbx_seq_one_letter_code
_entity_poly.pdbx_strand_id
1 'polypeptide(L)'
;MKRILFFAYLVTCSLYAQFPYDAIMDMAIYKDSVYVFTKYSVYVSSAEQIEFKQRPFYRGVEDGFRFDKMEVLSDGIYFTKSLGGYVWKLQNDSLQRIDRSFEHRMQINSTQFVHNNHIYRYGGYGFWSNRNFFTKYDPEIREWDVVPPINTQEIPEGTKDNRIVHNGNKVIVFGGNTLDQKDLMTNVDTEDVWQYDLDEMMWENLGEIQIDIHSMEENFYMMYQDKLILQSDPFLYVFDPFNNKVLKYRQNTIHKKILGKGISKFHNGTFYLLMNANNVDMLFLETRLEDEFFGPVVEEYTFYKKNRWPWLLMVLPVVLFGFIGYRVYKRSKSMANSALLRNDGLVYKRVFYKLDQVQVEVLECLLAAESGVETSSLMKLIENPEHNYSHNMRTKNLVISELNYKLKTVFKIDQDLIQSHKSVRDKRIVIYTIDKQRFTRRAK
;
A
#
# COMPACT_ATOMS: atom_id res chain seq x y z
N MET A 1 -23.12 -34.40 -71.51
CA MET A 1 -23.89 -34.30 -70.26
C MET A 1 -23.08 -33.53 -69.26
N LYS A 2 -23.35 -32.23 -69.06
CA LYS A 2 -22.70 -31.36 -68.10
C LYS A 2 -23.55 -31.36 -66.82
N ARG A 3 -22.99 -31.89 -65.72
CA ARG A 3 -23.61 -31.82 -64.41
C ARG A 3 -23.33 -30.42 -63.84
N ILE A 4 -24.38 -29.61 -63.70
CA ILE A 4 -24.38 -28.35 -62.97
C ILE A 4 -24.54 -28.68 -61.50
N LEU A 5 -23.48 -28.49 -60.71
CA LEU A 5 -23.55 -28.53 -59.26
C LEU A 5 -24.11 -27.15 -58.78
N PHE A 6 -25.33 -27.18 -58.27
CA PHE A 6 -25.92 -26.04 -57.55
C PHE A 6 -25.39 -26.03 -56.14
N PHE A 7 -24.47 -25.14 -55.85
CA PHE A 7 -24.05 -24.82 -54.47
C PHE A 7 -25.11 -23.92 -53.85
N ALA A 8 -26.00 -24.51 -53.08
CA ALA A 8 -26.91 -23.74 -52.25
C ALA A 8 -26.09 -23.12 -51.10
N TYR A 9 -25.78 -21.83 -51.20
CA TYR A 9 -25.28 -21.06 -50.10
C TYR A 9 -26.44 -20.88 -49.10
N LEU A 10 -26.48 -21.69 -48.05
CA LEU A 10 -27.31 -21.46 -46.88
C LEU A 10 -26.76 -20.23 -46.18
N VAL A 11 -27.28 -19.04 -46.52
CA VAL A 11 -27.13 -17.85 -45.72
C VAL A 11 -27.93 -18.10 -44.46
N THR A 12 -27.27 -18.54 -43.38
CA THR A 12 -27.86 -18.52 -42.06
C THR A 12 -27.98 -17.04 -41.65
N CYS A 13 -29.14 -16.44 -41.97
CA CYS A 13 -29.53 -15.21 -41.33
C CYS A 13 -29.71 -15.51 -39.83
N SER A 14 -28.71 -15.23 -39.04
CA SER A 14 -28.87 -15.16 -37.59
C SER A 14 -29.88 -14.05 -37.32
N LEU A 15 -31.12 -14.44 -37.02
CA LEU A 15 -32.13 -13.50 -36.52
C LEU A 15 -31.72 -13.06 -35.14
N TYR A 16 -30.93 -12.00 -35.07
CA TYR A 16 -30.61 -11.35 -33.81
C TYR A 16 -31.87 -10.66 -33.30
N ALA A 17 -32.24 -10.95 -32.06
CA ALA A 17 -33.28 -10.15 -31.39
C ALA A 17 -32.81 -8.71 -31.27
N GLN A 18 -33.64 -7.79 -31.78
CA GLN A 18 -33.37 -6.35 -31.75
C GLN A 18 -34.15 -5.71 -30.62
N PHE A 19 -33.49 -4.88 -29.83
CA PHE A 19 -34.07 -4.16 -28.71
C PHE A 19 -33.97 -2.64 -28.94
N PRO A 20 -35.00 -1.85 -28.54
CA PRO A 20 -34.91 -0.39 -28.60
C PRO A 20 -33.77 0.12 -27.70
N TYR A 21 -32.91 0.99 -28.23
CA TYR A 21 -31.72 1.51 -27.57
C TYR A 21 -32.01 2.21 -26.24
N ASP A 22 -33.04 3.04 -26.21
CA ASP A 22 -33.40 3.89 -25.08
C ASP A 22 -34.23 3.19 -23.99
N ALA A 23 -34.59 1.93 -24.23
CA ALA A 23 -35.49 1.19 -23.34
C ALA A 23 -34.82 0.15 -22.45
N ILE A 24 -33.55 -0.26 -22.76
CA ILE A 24 -32.90 -1.33 -21.99
C ILE A 24 -32.45 -0.79 -20.64
N MET A 25 -32.79 -1.53 -19.58
CA MET A 25 -32.44 -1.23 -18.21
C MET A 25 -31.31 -2.12 -17.69
N ASP A 26 -31.42 -3.45 -17.88
CA ASP A 26 -30.38 -4.44 -17.46
C ASP A 26 -30.65 -5.81 -18.10
N MET A 27 -29.74 -6.76 -17.87
CA MET A 27 -29.81 -8.15 -18.33
C MET A 27 -29.49 -9.09 -17.17
N ALA A 28 -30.20 -10.22 -17.10
CA ALA A 28 -29.92 -11.30 -16.17
C ALA A 28 -29.82 -12.66 -16.87
N ILE A 29 -29.06 -13.55 -16.26
CA ILE A 29 -29.06 -14.98 -16.65
C ILE A 29 -29.52 -15.76 -15.43
N TYR A 30 -30.65 -16.44 -15.56
CA TYR A 30 -31.25 -17.20 -14.47
C TYR A 30 -31.84 -18.52 -15.00
N LYS A 31 -31.41 -19.65 -14.43
CA LYS A 31 -31.87 -21.02 -14.82
C LYS A 31 -31.85 -21.23 -16.33
N ASP A 32 -30.69 -21.16 -16.92
CA ASP A 32 -30.48 -21.38 -18.36
C ASP A 32 -31.32 -20.48 -19.29
N SER A 33 -31.77 -19.36 -18.78
CA SER A 33 -32.51 -18.35 -19.53
C SER A 33 -31.89 -16.98 -19.42
N VAL A 34 -31.83 -16.26 -20.52
CA VAL A 34 -31.40 -14.89 -20.64
C VAL A 34 -32.61 -13.98 -20.60
N TYR A 35 -32.59 -13.03 -19.71
CA TYR A 35 -33.62 -12.00 -19.54
C TYR A 35 -33.04 -10.64 -19.89
N VAL A 36 -33.65 -9.94 -20.83
CA VAL A 36 -33.33 -8.53 -21.14
C VAL A 36 -34.50 -7.66 -20.70
N PHE A 37 -34.25 -6.81 -19.72
CA PHE A 37 -35.26 -5.94 -19.13
C PHE A 37 -35.22 -4.58 -19.82
N THR A 38 -36.39 -4.16 -20.29
CA THR A 38 -36.59 -2.82 -20.83
C THR A 38 -37.55 -2.05 -19.93
N LYS A 39 -37.76 -0.79 -20.22
CA LYS A 39 -38.71 0.06 -19.46
C LYS A 39 -40.12 -0.50 -19.39
N TYR A 40 -40.56 -1.27 -20.39
CA TYR A 40 -41.97 -1.70 -20.52
C TYR A 40 -42.12 -3.21 -20.71
N SER A 41 -41.08 -3.95 -20.97
CA SER A 41 -41.13 -5.35 -21.34
C SER A 41 -39.93 -6.11 -20.82
N VAL A 42 -40.06 -7.41 -20.68
CA VAL A 42 -38.96 -8.35 -20.56
C VAL A 42 -38.89 -9.25 -21.78
N TYR A 43 -37.71 -9.41 -22.32
CA TYR A 43 -37.41 -10.36 -23.38
C TYR A 43 -36.73 -11.57 -22.79
N VAL A 44 -37.26 -12.75 -23.02
CA VAL A 44 -36.74 -14.00 -22.45
C VAL A 44 -36.36 -14.96 -23.54
N SER A 45 -35.16 -15.53 -23.43
CA SER A 45 -34.65 -16.56 -24.33
C SER A 45 -34.00 -17.68 -23.53
N SER A 46 -33.89 -18.88 -24.14
CA SER A 46 -32.96 -19.89 -23.63
C SER A 46 -31.51 -19.40 -23.83
N ALA A 47 -30.62 -19.74 -22.92
CA ALA A 47 -29.18 -19.45 -23.05
C ALA A 47 -28.51 -20.33 -24.13
N GLU A 48 -29.04 -21.50 -24.41
CA GLU A 48 -28.53 -22.40 -25.44
C GLU A 48 -28.93 -21.97 -26.86
N GLN A 49 -30.16 -21.44 -27.00
CA GLN A 49 -30.68 -21.00 -28.29
C GLN A 49 -31.31 -19.62 -28.12
N ILE A 50 -30.63 -18.59 -28.63
CA ILE A 50 -31.03 -17.21 -28.47
C ILE A 50 -32.20 -16.86 -29.38
N GLU A 51 -33.41 -17.10 -28.92
CA GLU A 51 -34.66 -16.68 -29.52
C GLU A 51 -35.51 -15.96 -28.47
N PHE A 52 -35.54 -14.64 -28.53
CA PHE A 52 -36.27 -13.86 -27.53
C PHE A 52 -37.77 -13.81 -27.76
N LYS A 53 -38.51 -14.06 -26.69
CA LYS A 53 -39.93 -13.85 -26.61
C LYS A 53 -40.21 -12.66 -25.72
N GLN A 54 -40.91 -11.67 -26.26
CA GLN A 54 -41.34 -10.52 -25.50
C GLN A 54 -42.49 -10.88 -24.56
N ARG A 55 -42.40 -10.47 -23.31
CA ARG A 55 -43.46 -10.59 -22.33
C ARG A 55 -43.73 -9.22 -21.72
N PRO A 56 -45.00 -8.90 -21.40
CA PRO A 56 -45.29 -7.68 -20.64
C PRO A 56 -44.61 -7.79 -19.26
N PHE A 57 -43.92 -6.73 -18.92
CA PHE A 57 -43.26 -6.58 -17.64
C PHE A 57 -44.06 -5.50 -16.88
N TYR A 58 -44.28 -5.62 -15.63
CA TYR A 58 -45.01 -4.61 -14.80
C TYR A 58 -46.49 -4.89 -14.51
N ARG A 59 -46.90 -6.13 -14.38
CA ARG A 59 -48.13 -6.35 -13.64
C ARG A 59 -47.88 -6.03 -12.17
N GLY A 60 -48.52 -5.01 -11.63
CA GLY A 60 -48.48 -4.63 -10.20
C GLY A 60 -47.44 -3.56 -9.81
N VAL A 61 -46.85 -2.84 -10.75
CA VAL A 61 -45.97 -1.72 -10.49
C VAL A 61 -46.55 -0.40 -10.93
N GLU A 62 -46.40 0.61 -10.10
CA GLU A 62 -46.86 1.97 -10.38
C GLU A 62 -46.13 2.57 -11.61
N ASP A 63 -46.80 3.47 -12.33
CA ASP A 63 -46.20 4.22 -13.42
C ASP A 63 -44.92 4.93 -12.95
N GLY A 64 -43.80 4.67 -13.63
CA GLY A 64 -42.53 5.28 -13.29
C GLY A 64 -41.57 4.42 -12.46
N PHE A 65 -41.83 3.12 -12.34
CA PHE A 65 -40.90 2.21 -11.69
C PHE A 65 -39.49 2.32 -12.30
N ARG A 66 -38.51 2.52 -11.47
CA ARG A 66 -37.08 2.50 -11.79
C ARG A 66 -36.31 1.76 -10.70
N PHE A 67 -35.49 0.82 -11.09
CA PHE A 67 -34.50 0.20 -10.21
C PHE A 67 -33.10 0.69 -10.56
N ASP A 68 -32.19 0.61 -9.61
CA ASP A 68 -30.81 1.04 -9.82
C ASP A 68 -29.90 -0.17 -10.09
N LYS A 69 -30.21 -1.30 -9.46
CA LYS A 69 -29.43 -2.53 -9.54
C LYS A 69 -30.34 -3.76 -9.64
N MET A 70 -29.81 -4.79 -10.27
CA MET A 70 -30.47 -6.08 -10.39
C MET A 70 -29.49 -7.18 -9.99
N GLU A 71 -30.00 -8.16 -9.23
CA GLU A 71 -29.21 -9.31 -8.78
C GLU A 71 -29.98 -10.61 -9.01
N VAL A 72 -29.21 -11.68 -9.23
CA VAL A 72 -29.75 -13.02 -9.40
C VAL A 72 -29.39 -13.87 -8.20
N LEU A 73 -30.43 -14.36 -7.51
CA LEU A 73 -30.31 -15.30 -6.41
C LEU A 73 -30.81 -16.68 -6.86
N SER A 74 -30.57 -17.69 -6.05
CA SER A 74 -30.94 -19.08 -6.37
C SER A 74 -32.45 -19.25 -6.62
N ASP A 75 -33.29 -18.40 -6.04
CA ASP A 75 -34.74 -18.47 -6.07
C ASP A 75 -35.42 -17.40 -6.94
N GLY A 76 -34.63 -16.55 -7.65
CA GLY A 76 -35.19 -15.56 -8.55
C GLY A 76 -34.33 -14.36 -8.89
N ILE A 77 -34.92 -13.45 -9.63
CA ILE A 77 -34.33 -12.17 -10.03
C ILE A 77 -34.88 -11.07 -9.13
N TYR A 78 -33.97 -10.32 -8.54
CA TYR A 78 -34.24 -9.26 -7.58
C TYR A 78 -33.85 -7.91 -8.14
N PHE A 79 -34.67 -6.89 -7.85
CA PHE A 79 -34.45 -5.51 -8.26
C PHE A 79 -34.36 -4.65 -7.01
N THR A 80 -33.41 -3.76 -6.96
CA THR A 80 -33.19 -2.91 -5.82
C THR A 80 -33.11 -1.45 -6.22
N LYS A 81 -33.52 -0.58 -5.31
CA LYS A 81 -33.35 0.86 -5.41
C LYS A 81 -32.53 1.35 -4.24
N SER A 82 -31.42 2.00 -4.50
CA SER A 82 -30.53 2.51 -3.47
C SER A 82 -31.18 3.66 -2.68
N LEU A 83 -31.92 4.51 -3.37
CA LEU A 83 -32.78 5.49 -2.71
C LEU A 83 -34.01 4.79 -2.14
N GLY A 84 -34.09 4.71 -0.81
CA GLY A 84 -35.21 4.09 -0.10
C GLY A 84 -34.99 2.62 0.26
N GLY A 85 -34.00 1.94 -0.25
CA GLY A 85 -33.71 0.54 0.08
C GLY A 85 -34.75 -0.47 -0.39
N TYR A 86 -35.60 -0.09 -1.35
CA TYR A 86 -36.65 -0.95 -1.86
C TYR A 86 -36.10 -2.20 -2.53
N VAL A 87 -36.78 -3.34 -2.35
CA VAL A 87 -36.43 -4.62 -2.97
C VAL A 87 -37.70 -5.23 -3.57
N TRP A 88 -37.63 -5.54 -4.86
CA TRP A 88 -38.66 -6.27 -5.59
C TRP A 88 -38.10 -7.60 -6.08
N LYS A 89 -38.99 -8.57 -6.24
CA LYS A 89 -38.64 -9.88 -6.82
C LYS A 89 -39.57 -10.12 -8.02
N LEU A 90 -38.97 -10.66 -9.10
CA LEU A 90 -39.76 -11.13 -10.24
C LEU A 90 -40.43 -12.46 -9.89
N GLN A 91 -41.75 -12.50 -9.91
CA GLN A 91 -42.55 -13.69 -9.68
C GLN A 91 -43.68 -13.75 -10.69
N ASN A 92 -43.74 -14.86 -11.46
CA ASN A 92 -44.83 -15.10 -12.44
C ASN A 92 -45.10 -13.90 -13.37
N ASP A 93 -44.05 -13.36 -13.99
CA ASP A 93 -44.08 -12.19 -14.89
C ASP A 93 -44.59 -10.89 -14.24
N SER A 94 -44.61 -10.82 -12.91
CA SER A 94 -44.93 -9.61 -12.15
C SER A 94 -43.84 -9.27 -11.12
N LEU A 95 -43.68 -7.98 -10.85
CA LEU A 95 -42.82 -7.50 -9.80
C LEU A 95 -43.59 -7.36 -8.50
N GLN A 96 -43.07 -8.02 -7.48
CA GLN A 96 -43.64 -7.92 -6.13
C GLN A 96 -42.62 -7.24 -5.21
N ARG A 97 -43.05 -6.16 -4.55
CA ARG A 97 -42.27 -5.57 -3.49
C ARG A 97 -42.25 -6.52 -2.29
N ILE A 98 -41.04 -6.89 -1.86
CA ILE A 98 -40.84 -7.89 -0.81
C ILE A 98 -40.23 -7.31 0.46
N ASP A 99 -39.66 -6.10 0.42
CA ASP A 99 -39.08 -5.42 1.58
C ASP A 99 -40.15 -4.69 2.40
N ARG A 100 -39.79 -4.34 3.64
CA ARG A 100 -40.53 -3.49 4.54
C ARG A 100 -39.88 -2.12 4.75
N SER A 101 -38.84 -1.84 3.99
CA SER A 101 -38.07 -0.62 4.12
C SER A 101 -38.91 0.60 3.89
N PHE A 102 -38.71 1.63 4.70
CA PHE A 102 -39.22 2.96 4.43
C PHE A 102 -38.19 3.76 3.60
N GLU A 103 -38.65 4.82 2.97
CA GLU A 103 -37.76 5.63 2.16
C GLU A 103 -36.68 6.28 3.02
N HIS A 104 -35.44 5.87 2.81
CA HIS A 104 -34.27 6.42 3.46
C HIS A 104 -33.18 6.78 2.43
N ARG A 105 -32.25 7.67 2.81
CA ARG A 105 -31.20 8.16 1.94
C ARG A 105 -29.84 7.78 2.54
N MET A 106 -29.58 6.49 2.69
CA MET A 106 -28.38 6.03 3.39
C MET A 106 -27.23 5.59 2.48
N GLN A 107 -27.53 5.03 1.32
CA GLN A 107 -26.53 4.39 0.47
C GLN A 107 -26.77 4.67 -1.03
N ILE A 108 -27.00 5.93 -1.38
CA ILE A 108 -27.11 6.35 -2.79
C ILE A 108 -25.75 6.14 -3.47
N ASN A 109 -25.73 5.58 -4.67
CA ASN A 109 -24.53 5.20 -5.41
C ASN A 109 -23.63 4.20 -4.65
N SER A 110 -24.25 3.32 -3.85
CA SER A 110 -23.55 2.14 -3.31
C SER A 110 -23.28 1.11 -4.38
N THR A 111 -22.23 0.32 -4.21
CA THR A 111 -21.98 -0.86 -5.04
C THR A 111 -22.62 -2.09 -4.41
N GLN A 112 -23.18 -2.97 -5.27
CA GLN A 112 -23.95 -4.13 -4.84
C GLN A 112 -23.35 -5.41 -5.41
N PHE A 113 -23.44 -6.50 -4.64
CA PHE A 113 -23.04 -7.84 -5.06
C PHE A 113 -23.84 -8.91 -4.31
N VAL A 114 -23.73 -10.15 -4.77
CA VAL A 114 -24.39 -11.31 -4.13
C VAL A 114 -23.34 -12.20 -3.48
N HIS A 115 -23.54 -12.55 -2.21
CA HIS A 115 -22.73 -13.53 -1.50
C HIS A 115 -23.62 -14.44 -0.67
N ASN A 116 -23.38 -15.76 -0.73
CA ASN A 116 -24.15 -16.79 -0.01
C ASN A 116 -25.68 -16.59 -0.14
N ASN A 117 -26.12 -16.31 -1.36
CA ASN A 117 -27.53 -16.08 -1.70
C ASN A 117 -28.19 -14.89 -0.96
N HIS A 118 -27.39 -13.90 -0.58
CA HIS A 118 -27.85 -12.64 -0.01
C HIS A 118 -27.31 -11.46 -0.80
N ILE A 119 -28.08 -10.39 -0.84
CA ILE A 119 -27.69 -9.14 -1.48
C ILE A 119 -26.94 -8.28 -0.46
N TYR A 120 -25.73 -7.86 -0.80
CA TYR A 120 -24.92 -6.93 -0.03
C TYR A 120 -24.78 -5.60 -0.76
N ARG A 121 -24.69 -4.52 -0.02
CA ARG A 121 -24.34 -3.18 -0.50
C ARG A 121 -23.17 -2.64 0.32
N TYR A 122 -22.26 -1.94 -0.33
CA TYR A 122 -21.17 -1.24 0.32
C TYR A 122 -21.11 0.22 -0.09
N GLY A 123 -20.76 1.07 0.87
CA GLY A 123 -20.52 2.48 0.62
C GLY A 123 -21.80 3.26 0.28
N GLY A 124 -21.64 4.25 -0.59
CA GLY A 124 -22.70 5.14 -1.00
C GLY A 124 -22.82 6.37 -0.11
N TYR A 125 -23.61 7.34 -0.56
CA TYR A 125 -23.83 8.62 0.11
C TYR A 125 -25.16 8.66 0.83
N GLY A 126 -25.19 9.27 1.99
CA GLY A 126 -26.43 9.52 2.72
C GLY A 126 -26.20 10.27 4.02
N PHE A 127 -27.20 11.04 4.46
CA PHE A 127 -27.10 11.87 5.66
C PHE A 127 -25.80 12.71 5.71
N TRP A 128 -25.51 13.40 4.61
CA TRP A 128 -24.40 14.33 4.44
C TRP A 128 -22.98 13.70 4.50
N SER A 129 -22.88 12.37 4.39
CA SER A 129 -21.57 11.70 4.39
C SER A 129 -21.56 10.46 3.50
N ASN A 130 -20.37 10.07 3.02
CA ASN A 130 -20.15 8.77 2.40
C ASN A 130 -20.07 7.68 3.46
N ARG A 131 -20.51 6.47 3.11
CA ARG A 131 -20.54 5.31 4.00
C ARG A 131 -19.35 4.39 3.76
N ASN A 132 -18.93 3.69 4.81
CA ASN A 132 -17.82 2.72 4.80
C ASN A 132 -18.19 1.36 5.39
N PHE A 133 -19.46 1.05 5.38
CA PHE A 133 -19.98 -0.20 5.92
C PHE A 133 -20.78 -0.97 4.87
N PHE A 134 -20.94 -2.25 5.10
CA PHE A 134 -21.84 -3.11 4.34
C PHE A 134 -23.22 -3.11 4.97
N THR A 135 -24.23 -3.23 4.12
CA THR A 135 -25.57 -3.67 4.52
C THR A 135 -25.90 -4.95 3.77
N LYS A 136 -26.63 -5.83 4.41
CA LYS A 136 -27.12 -7.11 3.88
C LYS A 136 -28.64 -7.11 3.92
N TYR A 137 -29.27 -7.46 2.81
CA TYR A 137 -30.70 -7.68 2.78
C TYR A 137 -31.05 -9.05 3.38
N ASP A 138 -31.86 -9.04 4.41
CA ASP A 138 -32.41 -10.25 5.02
C ASP A 138 -33.83 -10.50 4.49
N PRO A 139 -34.05 -11.59 3.71
CA PRO A 139 -35.35 -11.90 3.13
C PRO A 139 -36.39 -12.38 4.18
N GLU A 140 -35.95 -12.83 5.37
CA GLU A 140 -36.86 -13.30 6.42
C GLU A 140 -37.52 -12.12 7.15
N ILE A 141 -36.69 -11.16 7.60
CA ILE A 141 -37.21 -9.94 8.23
C ILE A 141 -37.62 -8.88 7.21
N ARG A 142 -37.20 -9.02 5.95
CA ARG A 142 -37.48 -8.12 4.82
C ARG A 142 -36.92 -6.70 4.99
N GLU A 143 -35.77 -6.60 5.62
CA GLU A 143 -35.09 -5.34 5.89
C GLU A 143 -33.58 -5.44 5.59
N TRP A 144 -32.93 -4.30 5.60
CA TRP A 144 -31.46 -4.22 5.43
C TRP A 144 -30.81 -4.11 6.80
N ASP A 145 -29.90 -5.05 7.11
CA ASP A 145 -29.09 -5.03 8.31
C ASP A 145 -27.69 -4.50 8.02
N VAL A 146 -27.14 -3.73 8.94
CA VAL A 146 -25.76 -3.29 8.89
C VAL A 146 -24.84 -4.45 9.28
N VAL A 147 -23.81 -4.66 8.48
CA VAL A 147 -22.72 -5.61 8.78
C VAL A 147 -21.51 -4.82 9.30
N PRO A 148 -21.37 -4.67 10.62
CA PRO A 148 -20.29 -3.88 11.19
C PRO A 148 -18.95 -4.64 11.14
N PRO A 149 -17.81 -3.97 10.92
CA PRO A 149 -16.52 -4.61 11.08
C PRO A 149 -16.20 -4.83 12.57
N ILE A 150 -15.47 -5.91 12.87
CA ILE A 150 -14.98 -6.18 14.23
C ILE A 150 -13.77 -5.27 14.53
N ASN A 151 -12.83 -5.12 13.58
CA ASN A 151 -11.73 -4.20 13.73
C ASN A 151 -12.15 -2.78 13.36
N THR A 152 -12.01 -1.85 14.28
CA THR A 152 -12.33 -0.43 14.08
C THR A 152 -11.10 0.46 13.96
N GLN A 153 -9.89 -0.10 14.09
CA GLN A 153 -8.64 0.67 14.06
C GLN A 153 -8.16 0.97 12.65
N GLU A 154 -8.37 0.03 11.71
CA GLU A 154 -8.04 0.20 10.31
C GLU A 154 -9.30 -0.10 9.48
N ILE A 155 -10.03 0.94 9.11
CA ILE A 155 -11.22 0.86 8.24
C ILE A 155 -11.07 1.88 7.12
N PRO A 156 -11.61 1.59 5.92
CA PRO A 156 -11.59 2.55 4.82
C PRO A 156 -12.37 3.82 5.15
N GLU A 157 -12.02 4.92 4.49
CA GLU A 157 -12.90 6.09 4.44
C GLU A 157 -14.22 5.75 3.75
N GLY A 158 -15.25 6.53 4.03
CA GLY A 158 -16.55 6.38 3.36
C GLY A 158 -16.43 6.75 1.88
N THR A 159 -16.90 5.89 0.99
CA THR A 159 -16.84 6.08 -0.45
C THR A 159 -18.19 5.84 -1.13
N LYS A 160 -18.41 6.51 -2.26
CA LYS A 160 -19.49 6.23 -3.22
C LYS A 160 -18.89 5.95 -4.59
N ASP A 161 -19.67 5.38 -5.49
CA ASP A 161 -19.25 5.04 -6.86
C ASP A 161 -17.99 4.14 -6.90
N ASN A 162 -17.74 3.40 -5.81
CA ASN A 162 -16.62 2.46 -5.72
C ASN A 162 -16.86 1.22 -6.58
N ARG A 163 -15.79 0.49 -6.81
CA ARG A 163 -15.80 -0.80 -7.50
C ARG A 163 -15.57 -1.91 -6.51
N ILE A 164 -16.27 -3.02 -6.74
CA ILE A 164 -16.15 -4.22 -5.90
C ILE A 164 -15.89 -5.42 -6.80
N VAL A 165 -14.95 -6.25 -6.36
CA VAL A 165 -14.81 -7.63 -6.82
C VAL A 165 -14.85 -8.55 -5.60
N HIS A 166 -15.40 -9.74 -5.74
CA HIS A 166 -15.49 -10.68 -4.63
C HIS A 166 -15.17 -12.11 -5.09
N ASN A 167 -14.55 -12.87 -4.19
CA ASN A 167 -14.23 -14.27 -4.39
C ASN A 167 -14.39 -15.01 -3.05
N GLY A 168 -15.34 -15.94 -3.00
CA GLY A 168 -15.72 -16.57 -1.74
C GLY A 168 -16.17 -15.54 -0.71
N ASN A 169 -15.58 -15.59 0.49
CA ASN A 169 -15.85 -14.66 1.60
C ASN A 169 -15.04 -13.35 1.54
N LYS A 170 -14.14 -13.19 0.57
CA LYS A 170 -13.30 -11.99 0.43
C LYS A 170 -13.87 -11.01 -0.58
N VAL A 171 -13.92 -9.76 -0.19
CA VAL A 171 -14.40 -8.63 -0.99
C VAL A 171 -13.31 -7.61 -1.09
N ILE A 172 -12.91 -7.23 -2.32
CA ILE A 172 -11.97 -6.13 -2.53
C ILE A 172 -12.74 -4.92 -3.03
N VAL A 173 -12.54 -3.80 -2.34
CA VAL A 173 -13.15 -2.49 -2.65
C VAL A 173 -12.04 -1.54 -3.08
N PHE A 174 -12.25 -0.79 -4.16
CA PHE A 174 -11.28 0.15 -4.70
C PHE A 174 -11.94 1.26 -5.53
N GLY A 175 -11.23 2.35 -5.72
CA GLY A 175 -11.70 3.51 -6.47
C GLY A 175 -12.94 4.16 -5.84
N GLY A 176 -13.65 4.96 -6.63
CA GLY A 176 -14.77 5.77 -6.16
C GLY A 176 -14.31 7.10 -5.56
N ASN A 177 -15.24 7.79 -4.91
CA ASN A 177 -14.99 9.13 -4.37
C ASN A 177 -15.29 9.19 -2.88
N THR A 178 -14.45 9.90 -2.15
CA THR A 178 -14.70 10.35 -0.77
C THR A 178 -14.97 11.86 -0.74
N LEU A 179 -15.39 12.38 0.41
CA LEU A 179 -15.55 13.81 0.60
C LEU A 179 -14.23 14.43 1.07
N ASP A 180 -13.85 15.57 0.51
CA ASP A 180 -12.69 16.32 0.99
C ASP A 180 -12.88 16.68 2.47
N GLN A 181 -11.88 16.40 3.30
CA GLN A 181 -11.93 16.69 4.73
C GLN A 181 -12.00 18.19 5.06
N LYS A 182 -11.57 19.05 4.13
CA LYS A 182 -11.58 20.52 4.29
C LYS A 182 -12.86 21.14 3.76
N ASP A 183 -13.39 20.58 2.69
CA ASP A 183 -14.63 21.00 2.04
C ASP A 183 -15.51 19.77 1.83
N LEU A 184 -16.40 19.52 2.78
CA LEU A 184 -17.33 18.38 2.76
C LEU A 184 -18.33 18.39 1.57
N MET A 185 -18.22 19.32 0.66
CA MET A 185 -19.01 19.38 -0.57
C MET A 185 -18.24 18.90 -1.81
N THR A 186 -16.92 18.89 -1.75
CA THR A 186 -16.05 18.47 -2.85
C THR A 186 -15.80 16.97 -2.77
N ASN A 187 -15.93 16.27 -3.91
CA ASN A 187 -15.55 14.87 -4.02
C ASN A 187 -14.09 14.78 -4.44
N VAL A 188 -13.38 13.85 -3.81
CA VAL A 188 -11.99 13.50 -4.11
C VAL A 188 -11.93 12.01 -4.42
N ASP A 189 -11.22 11.66 -5.49
CA ASP A 189 -10.99 10.26 -5.84
C ASP A 189 -10.14 9.57 -4.79
N THR A 190 -10.44 8.29 -4.52
CA THR A 190 -9.64 7.46 -3.60
C THR A 190 -8.78 6.48 -4.39
N GLU A 191 -7.52 6.37 -3.97
CA GLU A 191 -6.56 5.42 -4.54
C GLU A 191 -6.40 4.16 -3.69
N ASP A 192 -7.01 4.12 -2.51
CA ASP A 192 -6.91 3.01 -1.57
C ASP A 192 -7.60 1.75 -2.09
N VAL A 193 -6.94 0.62 -1.85
CA VAL A 193 -7.47 -0.73 -2.09
C VAL A 193 -7.63 -1.44 -0.76
N TRP A 194 -8.84 -1.84 -0.45
CA TRP A 194 -9.18 -2.51 0.80
C TRP A 194 -9.79 -3.88 0.55
N GLN A 195 -9.42 -4.84 1.38
CA GLN A 195 -10.04 -6.16 1.44
C GLN A 195 -10.88 -6.28 2.70
N TYR A 196 -12.08 -6.80 2.57
CA TYR A 196 -12.95 -7.18 3.68
C TYR A 196 -13.19 -8.69 3.66
N ASP A 197 -13.04 -9.34 4.79
CA ASP A 197 -13.43 -10.72 4.98
C ASP A 197 -14.83 -10.76 5.62
N LEU A 198 -15.80 -11.37 4.90
CA LEU A 198 -17.20 -11.41 5.31
C LEU A 198 -17.44 -12.35 6.50
N ASP A 199 -16.60 -13.37 6.71
CA ASP A 199 -16.73 -14.30 7.83
C ASP A 199 -16.03 -13.74 9.08
N GLU A 200 -14.82 -13.22 8.92
CA GLU A 200 -14.05 -12.61 10.01
C GLU A 200 -14.51 -11.19 10.34
N MET A 201 -15.29 -10.56 9.47
CA MET A 201 -15.77 -9.17 9.56
C MET A 201 -14.62 -8.17 9.80
N MET A 202 -13.51 -8.33 9.08
CA MET A 202 -12.29 -7.55 9.25
C MET A 202 -11.85 -6.89 7.95
N TRP A 203 -11.37 -5.64 8.07
CA TRP A 203 -10.72 -4.92 6.99
C TRP A 203 -9.20 -5.13 6.98
N GLU A 204 -8.63 -5.19 5.79
CA GLU A 204 -7.19 -5.11 5.54
C GLU A 204 -6.91 -4.09 4.45
N ASN A 205 -6.00 -3.14 4.70
CA ASN A 205 -5.51 -2.24 3.66
C ASN A 205 -4.46 -2.98 2.81
N LEU A 206 -4.72 -3.13 1.51
CA LEU A 206 -3.82 -3.77 0.55
C LEU A 206 -2.82 -2.79 -0.05
N GLY A 207 -3.10 -1.48 0.01
CA GLY A 207 -2.25 -0.42 -0.50
C GLY A 207 -2.98 0.55 -1.42
N GLU A 208 -2.24 1.21 -2.31
CA GLU A 208 -2.73 2.23 -3.23
C GLU A 208 -2.69 1.73 -4.68
N ILE A 209 -3.70 2.10 -5.48
CA ILE A 209 -3.79 1.79 -6.91
C ILE A 209 -2.57 2.38 -7.64
N GLN A 210 -1.97 1.60 -8.54
CA GLN A 210 -0.78 2.01 -9.31
C GLN A 210 -1.12 2.47 -10.73
N ILE A 211 -2.38 2.40 -11.12
CA ILE A 211 -2.88 2.78 -12.44
C ILE A 211 -3.94 3.86 -12.21
N ASP A 212 -3.85 4.97 -12.91
CA ASP A 212 -4.85 6.03 -12.84
C ASP A 212 -6.17 5.56 -13.47
N ILE A 213 -6.99 4.89 -12.66
CA ILE A 213 -8.30 4.38 -13.07
C ILE A 213 -9.32 5.52 -13.25
N HIS A 214 -9.11 6.66 -12.60
CA HIS A 214 -10.05 7.78 -12.61
C HIS A 214 -9.95 8.59 -13.90
N SER A 215 -8.77 8.62 -14.54
CA SER A 215 -8.60 9.27 -15.86
C SER A 215 -9.10 8.41 -17.02
N MET A 216 -9.46 7.14 -16.79
CA MET A 216 -9.95 6.25 -17.83
C MET A 216 -11.38 6.63 -18.21
N GLU A 217 -11.59 6.98 -19.48
CA GLU A 217 -12.95 7.11 -20.04
C GLU A 217 -13.60 5.73 -20.10
N GLU A 218 -14.59 5.51 -19.23
CA GLU A 218 -15.31 4.26 -19.18
C GLU A 218 -16.38 4.19 -20.28
N ASN A 219 -16.06 3.56 -21.38
CA ASN A 219 -17.04 3.27 -22.43
C ASN A 219 -17.90 2.05 -22.10
N PHE A 220 -17.31 1.09 -21.41
CA PHE A 220 -17.94 -0.16 -21.03
C PHE A 220 -17.25 -0.72 -19.79
N TYR A 221 -18.02 -1.33 -18.89
CA TYR A 221 -17.49 -2.17 -17.82
C TYR A 221 -18.41 -3.35 -17.53
N MET A 222 -17.85 -4.44 -17.03
CA MET A 222 -18.61 -5.61 -16.56
C MET A 222 -17.81 -6.43 -15.56
N MET A 223 -18.52 -7.19 -14.74
CA MET A 223 -17.91 -8.23 -13.91
C MET A 223 -17.63 -9.49 -14.75
N TYR A 224 -16.47 -10.06 -14.56
CA TYR A 224 -16.00 -11.27 -15.20
C TYR A 224 -15.36 -12.18 -14.17
N GLN A 225 -16.10 -13.20 -13.71
CA GLN A 225 -15.71 -14.01 -12.55
C GLN A 225 -15.47 -13.10 -11.31
N ASP A 226 -14.27 -13.19 -10.73
CA ASP A 226 -13.77 -12.35 -9.63
C ASP A 226 -12.93 -11.13 -10.12
N LYS A 227 -13.16 -10.68 -11.34
CA LYS A 227 -12.42 -9.61 -12.02
C LYS A 227 -13.36 -8.54 -12.55
N LEU A 228 -12.81 -7.36 -12.77
CA LEU A 228 -13.50 -6.27 -13.44
C LEU A 228 -12.88 -6.06 -14.83
N ILE A 229 -13.71 -6.09 -15.86
CA ILE A 229 -13.34 -5.63 -17.20
C ILE A 229 -13.76 -4.17 -17.33
N LEU A 230 -12.83 -3.33 -17.81
CA LEU A 230 -13.05 -1.93 -18.11
C LEU A 230 -12.52 -1.61 -19.50
N GLN A 231 -13.33 -0.98 -20.33
CA GLN A 231 -12.92 -0.49 -21.64
C GLN A 231 -12.65 1.01 -21.58
N SER A 232 -11.42 1.37 -21.94
CA SER A 232 -11.00 2.76 -22.14
C SER A 232 -10.18 2.80 -23.41
N ASP A 233 -10.67 3.53 -24.43
CA ASP A 233 -10.08 3.53 -25.76
C ASP A 233 -8.59 3.91 -25.76
N PRO A 234 -7.75 3.20 -26.51
CA PRO A 234 -8.04 2.07 -27.42
C PRO A 234 -7.82 0.69 -26.80
N PHE A 235 -7.93 0.54 -25.48
CA PHE A 235 -7.60 -0.68 -24.77
C PHE A 235 -8.76 -1.22 -23.94
N LEU A 236 -8.67 -2.51 -23.64
CA LEU A 236 -9.48 -3.21 -22.67
C LEU A 236 -8.58 -3.62 -21.49
N TYR A 237 -9.01 -3.33 -20.28
CA TYR A 237 -8.30 -3.65 -19.05
C TYR A 237 -9.06 -4.70 -18.26
N VAL A 238 -8.37 -5.73 -17.79
CA VAL A 238 -8.91 -6.73 -16.87
C VAL A 238 -8.20 -6.55 -15.54
N PHE A 239 -8.91 -6.04 -14.58
CA PHE A 239 -8.45 -5.87 -13.21
C PHE A 239 -8.66 -7.17 -12.44
N ASP A 240 -7.59 -7.75 -11.94
CA ASP A 240 -7.56 -8.95 -11.09
C ASP A 240 -6.95 -8.58 -9.73
N PRO A 241 -7.74 -7.98 -8.83
CA PRO A 241 -7.22 -7.49 -7.55
C PRO A 241 -6.74 -8.60 -6.63
N PHE A 242 -7.32 -9.80 -6.69
CA PHE A 242 -6.90 -10.93 -5.87
C PHE A 242 -5.50 -11.43 -6.21
N ASN A 243 -5.09 -11.34 -7.47
CA ASN A 243 -3.75 -11.65 -7.93
C ASN A 243 -2.85 -10.42 -8.05
N ASN A 244 -3.33 -9.24 -7.64
CA ASN A 244 -2.64 -7.97 -7.73
C ASN A 244 -2.12 -7.63 -9.13
N LYS A 245 -2.98 -7.81 -10.15
CA LYS A 245 -2.63 -7.65 -11.55
C LYS A 245 -3.67 -6.86 -12.33
N VAL A 246 -3.21 -6.17 -13.37
CA VAL A 246 -4.06 -5.61 -14.42
C VAL A 246 -3.49 -6.04 -15.77
N LEU A 247 -4.31 -6.72 -16.55
CA LEU A 247 -3.97 -7.15 -17.91
C LEU A 247 -4.55 -6.15 -18.90
N LYS A 248 -3.72 -5.67 -19.80
CA LYS A 248 -4.10 -4.74 -20.86
C LYS A 248 -4.15 -5.47 -22.20
N TYR A 249 -5.27 -5.35 -22.88
CA TYR A 249 -5.52 -5.93 -24.18
C TYR A 249 -5.78 -4.85 -25.21
N ARG A 250 -5.43 -5.09 -26.47
CA ARG A 250 -5.86 -4.22 -27.55
C ARG A 250 -7.33 -4.51 -27.88
N GLN A 251 -8.13 -3.46 -28.02
CA GLN A 251 -9.51 -3.63 -28.46
C GLN A 251 -9.58 -4.23 -29.87
N ASN A 252 -10.56 -5.11 -30.04
CA ASN A 252 -10.96 -5.64 -31.33
C ASN A 252 -12.27 -5.00 -31.83
N THR A 253 -12.79 -5.46 -32.95
CA THR A 253 -14.03 -4.95 -33.55
C THR A 253 -15.28 -5.23 -32.71
N ILE A 254 -15.25 -6.31 -31.90
CA ILE A 254 -16.35 -6.68 -31.00
C ILE A 254 -16.42 -5.67 -29.86
N HIS A 255 -15.29 -5.42 -29.18
CA HIS A 255 -15.23 -4.51 -28.03
C HIS A 255 -15.79 -3.12 -28.36
N LYS A 256 -15.52 -2.59 -29.56
CA LYS A 256 -15.98 -1.27 -29.99
C LYS A 256 -17.49 -1.15 -30.19
N LYS A 257 -18.18 -2.27 -30.29
CA LYS A 257 -19.64 -2.33 -30.49
C LYS A 257 -20.42 -2.59 -29.20
N ILE A 258 -19.73 -3.01 -28.14
CA ILE A 258 -20.39 -3.29 -26.86
C ILE A 258 -20.92 -1.99 -26.28
N LEU A 259 -22.14 -2.02 -25.83
CA LEU A 259 -22.81 -0.90 -25.21
C LEU A 259 -23.25 -1.22 -23.78
N GLY A 260 -23.37 -0.16 -23.03
CA GLY A 260 -23.92 -0.19 -21.69
C GLY A 260 -22.92 -0.52 -20.60
N LYS A 261 -22.96 0.27 -19.56
CA LYS A 261 -22.13 0.12 -18.38
C LYS A 261 -22.75 -0.91 -17.46
N GLY A 262 -22.11 -2.07 -17.32
CA GLY A 262 -22.52 -3.14 -16.39
C GLY A 262 -23.71 -4.01 -16.86
N ILE A 263 -24.24 -3.82 -18.08
CA ILE A 263 -25.39 -4.60 -18.59
C ILE A 263 -24.97 -5.97 -19.10
N SER A 264 -23.87 -6.04 -19.88
CA SER A 264 -23.32 -7.31 -20.37
C SER A 264 -22.94 -8.24 -19.22
N LYS A 265 -23.08 -9.55 -19.41
CA LYS A 265 -22.85 -10.55 -18.36
C LYS A 265 -21.91 -11.66 -18.85
N PHE A 266 -21.18 -12.25 -17.90
CA PHE A 266 -20.41 -13.47 -18.14
C PHE A 266 -21.06 -14.61 -17.35
N HIS A 267 -21.29 -15.74 -18.02
CA HIS A 267 -21.88 -16.90 -17.37
C HIS A 267 -21.42 -18.19 -18.08
N ASN A 268 -20.96 -19.16 -17.30
CA ASN A 268 -20.54 -20.50 -17.80
C ASN A 268 -19.61 -20.45 -19.02
N GLY A 269 -18.52 -19.66 -18.94
CA GLY A 269 -17.52 -19.57 -20.02
C GLY A 269 -17.95 -18.73 -21.24
N THR A 270 -19.11 -18.10 -21.18
CA THR A 270 -19.68 -17.33 -22.29
C THR A 270 -19.98 -15.90 -21.88
N PHE A 271 -19.55 -14.96 -22.71
CA PHE A 271 -19.94 -13.56 -22.62
C PHE A 271 -21.26 -13.33 -23.37
N TYR A 272 -22.19 -12.70 -22.71
CA TYR A 272 -23.46 -12.23 -23.25
C TYR A 272 -23.35 -10.73 -23.41
N LEU A 273 -23.16 -10.28 -24.64
CA LEU A 273 -22.78 -8.89 -24.95
C LEU A 273 -23.93 -8.15 -25.59
N LEU A 274 -24.31 -7.03 -25.01
CA LEU A 274 -25.26 -6.12 -25.62
C LEU A 274 -24.51 -5.20 -26.58
N MET A 275 -24.85 -5.24 -27.87
CA MET A 275 -24.10 -4.59 -28.92
C MET A 275 -24.99 -3.65 -29.75
N ASN A 276 -24.37 -2.58 -30.28
CA ASN A 276 -25.03 -1.69 -31.24
C ASN A 276 -24.89 -2.23 -32.67
N ALA A 277 -26.02 -2.29 -33.36
CA ALA A 277 -26.02 -2.48 -34.80
C ALA A 277 -25.68 -1.15 -35.47
N ASN A 278 -24.53 -1.07 -36.15
CA ASN A 278 -24.03 0.14 -36.84
C ASN A 278 -25.17 0.99 -37.43
N ASN A 279 -25.33 2.21 -36.93
CA ASN A 279 -26.27 3.24 -37.41
C ASN A 279 -27.79 2.97 -37.25
N VAL A 280 -28.19 2.09 -36.36
CA VAL A 280 -29.62 1.85 -36.07
C VAL A 280 -29.83 2.03 -34.56
N ASP A 281 -30.92 2.68 -34.16
CA ASP A 281 -31.34 2.82 -32.75
C ASP A 281 -31.81 1.49 -32.14
N MET A 282 -31.13 0.41 -32.50
CA MET A 282 -31.47 -0.94 -32.08
C MET A 282 -30.23 -1.65 -31.54
N LEU A 283 -30.40 -2.35 -30.44
CA LEU A 283 -29.39 -3.20 -29.84
C LEU A 283 -29.70 -4.66 -30.13
N PHE A 284 -28.68 -5.47 -30.12
CA PHE A 284 -28.82 -6.93 -30.24
C PHE A 284 -27.89 -7.62 -29.22
N LEU A 285 -28.23 -8.84 -28.86
CA LEU A 285 -27.42 -9.69 -28.03
C LEU A 285 -26.50 -10.58 -28.85
N GLU A 286 -25.23 -10.56 -28.55
CA GLU A 286 -24.23 -11.46 -29.13
C GLU A 286 -23.57 -12.28 -28.03
N THR A 287 -23.30 -13.55 -28.28
CA THR A 287 -22.56 -14.41 -27.36
C THR A 287 -21.16 -14.67 -27.90
N ARG A 288 -20.17 -14.70 -26.97
CA ARG A 288 -18.78 -15.05 -27.30
C ARG A 288 -18.19 -15.96 -26.24
N LEU A 289 -17.40 -16.92 -26.65
CA LEU A 289 -16.59 -17.70 -25.75
C LEU A 289 -15.43 -16.83 -25.19
N GLU A 290 -14.88 -17.24 -24.06
CA GLU A 290 -13.85 -16.49 -23.37
C GLU A 290 -12.59 -16.27 -24.22
N ASP A 291 -12.14 -17.31 -24.93
CA ASP A 291 -10.97 -17.27 -25.82
C ASP A 291 -11.19 -16.45 -27.09
N GLU A 292 -12.43 -16.25 -27.50
CA GLU A 292 -12.80 -15.41 -28.65
C GLU A 292 -12.93 -13.93 -28.24
N PHE A 293 -13.23 -13.66 -26.96
CA PHE A 293 -13.42 -12.31 -26.45
C PHE A 293 -12.09 -11.59 -26.25
N PHE A 294 -11.12 -12.25 -25.60
CA PHE A 294 -9.81 -11.65 -25.33
C PHE A 294 -8.83 -11.87 -26.49
N GLY A 295 -8.11 -10.81 -26.85
CA GLY A 295 -6.94 -10.89 -27.73
C GLY A 295 -5.67 -11.21 -26.95
N PRO A 296 -4.49 -11.07 -27.58
CA PRO A 296 -3.22 -11.21 -26.85
C PRO A 296 -3.04 -10.10 -25.85
N VAL A 297 -2.47 -10.43 -24.68
CA VAL A 297 -2.06 -9.46 -23.68
C VAL A 297 -0.98 -8.56 -24.26
N VAL A 298 -1.18 -7.25 -24.17
CA VAL A 298 -0.21 -6.22 -24.61
C VAL A 298 0.75 -5.89 -23.50
N GLU A 299 0.24 -5.78 -22.27
CA GLU A 299 0.99 -5.32 -21.11
C GLU A 299 0.34 -5.84 -19.82
N GLU A 300 1.16 -6.09 -18.81
CA GLU A 300 0.72 -6.47 -17.47
C GLU A 300 1.26 -5.46 -16.44
N TYR A 301 0.42 -5.03 -15.54
CA TYR A 301 0.76 -4.09 -14.47
C TYR A 301 0.47 -4.69 -13.10
N THR A 302 1.18 -4.20 -12.09
CA THR A 302 0.80 -4.38 -10.69
C THR A 302 -0.39 -3.47 -10.40
N PHE A 303 -1.46 -4.01 -9.81
CA PHE A 303 -2.67 -3.24 -9.56
C PHE A 303 -2.52 -2.29 -8.37
N TYR A 304 -2.04 -2.78 -7.22
CA TYR A 304 -1.83 -1.98 -6.03
C TYR A 304 -0.47 -2.23 -5.39
N LYS A 305 0.01 -1.26 -4.61
CA LYS A 305 1.27 -1.35 -3.89
C LYS A 305 1.09 -0.91 -2.45
N LYS A 306 1.41 -1.80 -1.51
CA LYS A 306 1.38 -1.48 -0.09
C LYS A 306 2.49 -0.48 0.23
N ASN A 307 2.12 0.64 0.81
CA ASN A 307 3.08 1.65 1.26
C ASN A 307 3.88 1.09 2.45
N ARG A 308 5.18 0.80 2.24
CA ARG A 308 6.05 0.22 3.27
C ARG A 308 6.77 1.25 4.14
N TRP A 309 6.50 2.54 3.96
CA TRP A 309 7.15 3.62 4.70
C TRP A 309 6.99 3.55 6.23
N PRO A 310 5.85 3.14 6.80
CA PRO A 310 5.69 3.13 8.26
C PRO A 310 6.70 2.27 9.00
N TRP A 311 7.09 1.11 8.46
CA TRP A 311 8.06 0.24 9.11
C TRP A 311 9.49 0.79 9.06
N LEU A 312 9.85 1.55 8.01
CA LEU A 312 11.14 2.25 7.94
C LEU A 312 11.27 3.31 9.03
N LEU A 313 10.18 4.01 9.38
CA LEU A 313 10.13 4.95 10.49
C LEU A 313 10.35 4.26 11.84
N MET A 314 9.97 3.00 12.01
CA MET A 314 10.24 2.21 13.22
C MET A 314 11.68 1.71 13.29
N VAL A 315 12.30 1.36 12.17
CA VAL A 315 13.68 0.85 12.12
C VAL A 315 14.71 1.98 12.31
N LEU A 316 14.44 3.16 11.78
CA LEU A 316 15.35 4.29 11.83
C LEU A 316 15.75 4.70 13.26
N PRO A 317 14.83 4.84 14.23
CA PRO A 317 15.19 5.08 15.63
C PRO A 317 16.04 3.98 16.25
N VAL A 318 15.74 2.71 15.97
CA VAL A 318 16.49 1.56 16.50
C VAL A 318 17.95 1.60 16.04
N VAL A 319 18.17 1.87 14.75
CA VAL A 319 19.51 2.02 14.17
C VAL A 319 20.24 3.23 14.79
N LEU A 320 19.52 4.36 14.95
CA LEU A 320 20.08 5.57 15.54
C LEU A 320 20.49 5.35 17.02
N PHE A 321 19.63 4.74 17.82
CA PHE A 321 19.92 4.40 19.22
C PHE A 321 21.06 3.38 19.33
N GLY A 322 21.11 2.39 18.44
CA GLY A 322 22.21 1.44 18.36
C GLY A 322 23.56 2.15 18.05
N PHE A 323 23.55 3.09 17.12
CA PHE A 323 24.75 3.87 16.76
C PHE A 323 25.20 4.80 17.91
N ILE A 324 24.25 5.48 18.55
CA ILE A 324 24.56 6.32 19.73
C ILE A 324 25.11 5.47 20.85
N GLY A 325 24.47 4.34 21.17
CA GLY A 325 24.93 3.40 22.19
C GLY A 325 26.34 2.89 21.91
N TYR A 326 26.63 2.51 20.65
CA TYR A 326 27.97 2.11 20.23
C TYR A 326 29.01 3.23 20.41
N ARG A 327 28.67 4.48 20.04
CA ARG A 327 29.53 5.64 20.24
C ARG A 327 29.83 5.91 21.72
N VAL A 328 28.82 5.86 22.56
CA VAL A 328 28.96 6.03 24.02
C VAL A 328 29.80 4.91 24.62
N TYR A 329 29.54 3.64 24.24
CA TYR A 329 30.34 2.49 24.67
C TYR A 329 31.81 2.62 24.27
N LYS A 330 32.12 2.98 23.00
CA LYS A 330 33.47 3.19 22.53
C LYS A 330 34.17 4.31 23.28
N ARG A 331 33.48 5.43 23.57
CA ARG A 331 34.00 6.56 24.32
C ARG A 331 34.28 6.19 25.78
N SER A 332 33.35 5.47 26.42
CA SER A 332 33.51 4.97 27.79
C SER A 332 34.70 4.01 27.92
N LYS A 333 34.89 3.12 26.98
CA LYS A 333 36.03 2.19 26.95
C LYS A 333 37.36 2.92 26.74
N SER A 334 37.40 3.97 25.94
CA SER A 334 38.59 4.81 25.75
C SER A 334 38.94 5.56 27.03
N MET A 335 38.00 6.16 27.75
CA MET A 335 38.23 6.85 28.99
C MET A 335 38.66 5.90 30.12
N ALA A 336 38.16 4.68 30.16
CA ALA A 336 38.56 3.71 31.19
C ALA A 336 40.02 3.24 31.06
N ASN A 337 40.64 3.43 29.92
CA ASN A 337 42.04 3.07 29.64
C ASN A 337 42.99 4.24 29.64
N SER A 338 42.57 5.44 29.97
CA SER A 338 43.39 6.64 30.08
C SER A 338 43.64 7.01 31.55
N ALA A 339 44.85 7.53 31.84
CA ALA A 339 45.20 8.07 33.17
C ALA A 339 44.83 9.55 33.25
N LEU A 340 44.22 9.93 34.36
CA LEU A 340 43.88 11.34 34.65
C LEU A 340 45.04 11.96 35.44
N LEU A 341 45.70 12.97 34.90
CA LEU A 341 46.75 13.72 35.61
C LEU A 341 46.10 14.70 36.62
N ARG A 342 46.59 14.68 37.86
CA ARG A 342 46.26 15.60 38.95
C ARG A 342 47.52 16.30 39.46
N ASN A 343 47.34 17.35 40.30
CA ASN A 343 48.46 18.16 40.79
C ASN A 343 49.50 17.37 41.63
N ASP A 344 49.17 16.18 42.10
CA ASP A 344 49.96 15.36 43.02
C ASP A 344 50.20 13.91 42.49
N GLY A 345 49.75 13.61 41.29
CA GLY A 345 49.95 12.29 40.72
C GLY A 345 49.02 11.92 39.59
N LEU A 346 48.86 10.62 39.32
CA LEU A 346 48.02 10.04 38.28
C LEU A 346 46.93 9.17 38.87
N VAL A 347 45.73 9.27 38.31
CA VAL A 347 44.63 8.33 38.60
C VAL A 347 44.43 7.44 37.37
N TYR A 348 44.65 6.14 37.50
CA TYR A 348 44.43 5.16 36.47
C TYR A 348 43.63 3.97 37.02
N LYS A 349 42.56 3.59 36.35
CA LYS A 349 41.63 2.51 36.79
C LYS A 349 41.19 2.68 38.24
N ARG A 350 40.88 3.91 38.67
CA ARG A 350 40.49 4.30 40.03
C ARG A 350 41.56 4.17 41.10
N VAL A 351 42.81 3.84 40.74
CA VAL A 351 43.95 3.80 41.66
C VAL A 351 44.72 5.08 41.50
N PHE A 352 45.09 5.71 42.62
CA PHE A 352 45.92 6.91 42.64
C PHE A 352 47.39 6.51 42.79
N TYR A 353 48.23 7.08 41.93
CA TYR A 353 49.69 6.88 41.92
C TYR A 353 50.32 8.26 42.16
N LYS A 354 51.00 8.37 43.29
CA LYS A 354 51.67 9.61 43.69
C LYS A 354 52.89 9.90 42.83
N LEU A 355 53.02 11.11 42.33
CA LEU A 355 54.19 11.66 41.65
C LEU A 355 54.79 12.80 42.46
N ASP A 356 56.10 13.02 42.32
CA ASP A 356 56.74 14.19 42.91
C ASP A 356 56.41 15.43 42.10
N GLN A 357 56.44 16.60 42.71
CA GLN A 357 56.08 17.86 42.07
C GLN A 357 56.81 18.08 40.74
N VAL A 358 58.09 17.82 40.67
CA VAL A 358 58.92 17.93 39.47
C VAL A 358 58.48 16.92 38.36
N GLN A 359 58.11 15.72 38.78
CA GLN A 359 57.60 14.70 37.83
C GLN A 359 56.23 15.09 37.25
N VAL A 360 55.35 15.72 38.04
CA VAL A 360 54.07 16.27 37.56
C VAL A 360 54.32 17.38 36.55
N GLU A 361 55.17 18.34 36.84
CA GLU A 361 55.49 19.46 35.97
C GLU A 361 56.11 19.01 34.66
N VAL A 362 57.02 18.04 34.70
CA VAL A 362 57.63 17.42 33.49
C VAL A 362 56.53 16.73 32.66
N LEU A 363 55.67 15.99 33.30
CA LEU A 363 54.57 15.29 32.60
C LEU A 363 53.58 16.26 31.99
N GLU A 364 53.19 17.33 32.72
CA GLU A 364 52.34 18.39 32.18
C GLU A 364 52.95 19.08 30.96
N CYS A 365 54.26 19.40 31.04
CA CYS A 365 54.99 20.00 29.93
C CYS A 365 55.01 19.09 28.68
N LEU A 366 55.29 17.80 28.87
CA LEU A 366 55.28 16.81 27.79
C LEU A 366 53.89 16.63 27.15
N LEU A 367 52.84 16.60 27.98
CA LEU A 367 51.47 16.48 27.50
C LEU A 367 50.97 17.76 26.81
N ALA A 368 51.53 18.93 27.17
CA ALA A 368 51.14 20.23 26.60
C ALA A 368 51.74 20.43 25.19
N ALA A 369 52.95 19.98 24.98
CA ALA A 369 53.71 20.22 23.74
C ALA A 369 53.16 19.42 22.58
N GLU A 370 52.82 20.01 21.43
CA GLU A 370 52.31 19.27 20.24
C GLU A 370 53.36 18.38 19.56
N SER A 371 54.59 18.86 19.44
CA SER A 371 55.67 18.22 18.71
C SER A 371 56.80 17.68 19.59
N GLY A 372 56.58 17.59 20.92
CA GLY A 372 57.56 17.20 21.91
C GLY A 372 58.28 18.37 22.55
N VAL A 373 59.09 18.11 23.57
CA VAL A 373 59.78 19.10 24.43
C VAL A 373 61.29 18.97 24.29
N GLU A 374 61.96 20.05 24.01
CA GLU A 374 63.41 20.07 23.93
C GLU A 374 64.08 19.91 25.32
N THR A 375 65.31 19.37 25.31
CA THR A 375 66.13 19.20 26.51
C THR A 375 66.26 20.51 27.31
N SER A 376 66.46 21.64 26.64
CA SER A 376 66.57 22.96 27.22
C SER A 376 65.34 23.38 28.04
N SER A 377 64.15 23.05 27.53
CA SER A 377 62.87 23.34 28.21
C SER A 377 62.65 22.46 29.45
N LEU A 378 63.01 21.16 29.35
CA LEU A 378 62.93 20.25 30.51
C LEU A 378 63.97 20.60 31.58
N MET A 379 65.16 21.07 31.17
CA MET A 379 66.18 21.51 32.11
C MET A 379 65.71 22.68 32.97
N LYS A 380 65.00 23.67 32.40
CA LYS A 380 64.44 24.82 33.13
C LYS A 380 63.47 24.45 34.26
N LEU A 381 62.80 23.27 34.16
CA LEU A 381 61.88 22.76 35.18
C LEU A 381 62.62 22.04 36.32
N ILE A 382 63.84 21.54 36.07
CA ILE A 382 64.53 20.58 36.93
C ILE A 382 65.81 21.17 37.50
N GLU A 383 66.41 22.16 36.80
CA GLU A 383 67.68 22.71 37.20
C GLU A 383 67.68 23.41 38.58
N ASN A 384 68.69 23.12 39.38
CA ASN A 384 69.01 23.86 40.56
C ASN A 384 70.19 24.83 40.28
N PRO A 385 70.00 26.14 40.44
CA PRO A 385 71.07 27.13 40.20
C PRO A 385 72.39 26.92 40.98
N GLU A 386 72.35 26.23 42.11
CA GLU A 386 73.48 25.88 42.90
C GLU A 386 74.36 24.75 42.34
N HIS A 387 73.87 24.03 41.35
CA HIS A 387 74.53 22.91 40.77
C HIS A 387 75.11 23.23 39.40
N ASN A 388 76.24 22.54 39.03
CA ASN A 388 76.78 22.66 37.68
C ASN A 388 75.95 21.96 36.63
N TYR A 389 76.13 22.32 35.35
CA TYR A 389 75.34 21.78 34.22
C TYR A 389 75.38 20.25 34.15
N SER A 390 76.54 19.62 34.42
CA SER A 390 76.66 18.16 34.38
C SER A 390 75.78 17.48 35.44
N HIS A 391 75.69 18.08 36.64
CA HIS A 391 74.87 17.56 37.71
C HIS A 391 73.38 17.70 37.36
N ASN A 392 72.93 18.88 36.90
CA ASN A 392 71.56 19.12 36.46
C ASN A 392 71.15 18.19 35.30
N MET A 393 72.05 17.89 34.40
CA MET A 393 71.81 16.91 33.31
C MET A 393 71.60 15.49 33.85
N ARG A 394 72.38 15.06 34.86
CA ARG A 394 72.21 13.75 35.53
C ARG A 394 70.85 13.72 36.27
N THR A 395 70.48 14.77 36.97
CA THR A 395 69.21 14.91 37.70
C THR A 395 68.04 14.80 36.70
N LYS A 396 68.07 15.51 35.56
CA LYS A 396 67.08 15.41 34.53
C LYS A 396 66.93 13.96 34.02
N ASN A 397 68.05 13.29 33.74
CA ASN A 397 67.98 11.89 33.25
C ASN A 397 67.38 10.96 34.33
N LEU A 398 67.70 11.20 35.60
CA LEU A 398 67.10 10.42 36.71
C LEU A 398 65.60 10.65 36.81
N VAL A 399 65.14 11.89 36.77
CA VAL A 399 63.71 12.23 36.83
C VAL A 399 62.95 11.59 35.66
N ILE A 400 63.46 11.66 34.45
CA ILE A 400 62.84 11.00 33.27
C ILE A 400 62.80 9.49 33.44
N SER A 401 63.88 8.86 33.90
CA SER A 401 63.97 7.41 34.13
C SER A 401 63.00 6.95 35.21
N GLU A 402 62.93 7.64 36.32
CA GLU A 402 62.00 7.34 37.42
C GLU A 402 60.53 7.52 36.97
N LEU A 403 60.25 8.62 36.23
CA LEU A 403 58.92 8.85 35.68
C LEU A 403 58.50 7.77 34.71
N ASN A 404 59.37 7.36 33.79
CA ASN A 404 59.16 6.21 32.92
C ASN A 404 58.92 4.93 33.69
N TYR A 405 59.68 4.65 34.75
CA TYR A 405 59.48 3.46 35.59
C TYR A 405 58.07 3.50 36.24
N LYS A 406 57.67 4.65 36.83
CA LYS A 406 56.33 4.82 37.42
C LYS A 406 55.24 4.66 36.36
N LEU A 407 55.39 5.26 35.18
CA LEU A 407 54.43 5.13 34.11
C LEU A 407 54.30 3.68 33.56
N LYS A 408 55.41 2.93 33.43
CA LYS A 408 55.37 1.52 33.11
C LYS A 408 54.56 0.71 34.12
N THR A 409 54.75 1.00 35.39
CA THR A 409 54.05 0.34 36.50
C THR A 409 52.52 0.66 36.44
N VAL A 410 52.20 1.93 36.20
CA VAL A 410 50.80 2.38 36.10
C VAL A 410 50.07 1.71 34.94
N PHE A 411 50.67 1.71 33.75
CA PHE A 411 50.03 1.20 32.55
C PHE A 411 50.29 -0.28 32.31
N LYS A 412 51.16 -0.91 33.12
CA LYS A 412 51.60 -2.33 33.00
C LYS A 412 52.15 -2.62 31.61
N ILE A 413 53.13 -1.86 31.18
CA ILE A 413 53.82 -1.98 29.89
C ILE A 413 55.32 -2.03 30.08
N ASP A 414 56.06 -2.70 29.16
CA ASP A 414 57.51 -2.83 29.22
C ASP A 414 58.25 -1.72 28.48
N GLN A 415 57.55 -0.99 27.57
CA GLN A 415 58.17 0.09 26.79
C GLN A 415 58.13 1.45 27.53
N ASP A 416 59.17 2.27 27.32
CA ASP A 416 59.21 3.62 27.82
C ASP A 416 58.13 4.49 27.15
N LEU A 417 57.29 5.17 27.96
CA LEU A 417 56.26 6.07 27.45
C LEU A 417 56.84 7.44 27.07
N ILE A 418 57.89 7.87 27.76
CA ILE A 418 58.63 9.05 27.39
C ILE A 418 59.83 8.61 26.58
N GLN A 419 59.80 8.91 25.29
CA GLN A 419 60.85 8.59 24.35
C GLN A 419 61.68 9.83 23.99
N SER A 420 62.94 9.64 23.69
CA SER A 420 63.81 10.73 23.26
C SER A 420 64.34 10.46 21.87
N HIS A 421 64.35 11.47 21.04
CA HIS A 421 64.94 11.40 19.71
C HIS A 421 65.66 12.69 19.34
N LYS A 422 66.61 12.65 18.40
CA LYS A 422 67.29 13.86 17.92
C LYS A 422 66.36 14.62 16.98
N SER A 423 66.39 15.94 17.07
CA SER A 423 65.64 16.82 16.17
C SER A 423 66.08 16.64 14.73
N VAL A 424 65.15 16.65 13.80
CA VAL A 424 65.37 16.58 12.35
C VAL A 424 66.09 17.84 11.85
N ARG A 425 65.84 19.02 12.52
CA ARG A 425 66.44 20.30 12.12
C ARG A 425 67.86 20.51 12.64
N ASP A 426 68.12 20.09 13.89
CA ASP A 426 69.45 20.14 14.49
C ASP A 426 69.69 18.89 15.35
N LYS A 427 70.60 18.04 14.90
CA LYS A 427 70.96 16.76 15.56
C LYS A 427 71.55 16.91 16.96
N ARG A 428 71.93 18.13 17.39
CA ARG A 428 72.41 18.42 18.73
C ARG A 428 71.27 18.55 19.75
N ILE A 429 70.06 18.83 19.25
CA ILE A 429 68.85 18.98 20.08
C ILE A 429 68.20 17.63 20.25
N VAL A 430 67.97 17.24 21.49
CA VAL A 430 67.16 16.07 21.87
C VAL A 430 65.77 16.49 22.26
N ILE A 431 64.76 15.89 21.63
CA ILE A 431 63.36 16.11 21.86
C ILE A 431 62.77 14.92 22.60
N TYR A 432 61.98 15.19 23.64
CA TYR A 432 61.21 14.20 24.40
C TYR A 432 59.78 14.22 24.00
N THR A 433 59.18 13.04 23.73
CA THR A 433 57.79 12.87 23.36
C THR A 433 57.13 11.83 24.25
N ILE A 434 55.78 11.93 24.40
CA ILE A 434 54.99 10.99 25.18
C ILE A 434 53.75 10.57 24.39
N ASP A 435 53.30 9.31 24.54
CA ASP A 435 52.03 8.83 23.97
C ASP A 435 50.83 9.47 24.72
N LYS A 436 50.30 10.58 24.18
CA LYS A 436 49.22 11.37 24.75
C LYS A 436 47.89 10.65 24.81
N GLN A 437 47.65 9.62 23.98
CA GLN A 437 46.37 8.91 23.94
C GLN A 437 46.06 8.15 25.24
N ARG A 438 47.08 7.90 26.03
CA ARG A 438 46.98 7.22 27.34
C ARG A 438 46.65 8.17 28.51
N PHE A 439 46.58 9.45 28.25
CA PHE A 439 46.32 10.46 29.29
C PHE A 439 45.09 11.29 28.98
N THR A 440 44.35 11.61 30.02
CA THR A 440 43.24 12.55 29.95
C THR A 440 43.59 13.77 30.83
N ARG A 441 43.47 14.98 30.26
CA ARG A 441 43.59 16.21 31.05
C ARG A 441 42.27 16.50 31.70
N ARG A 442 42.29 17.02 32.92
CA ARG A 442 41.16 17.67 33.54
C ARG A 442 40.87 18.93 32.69
N ALA A 443 39.66 19.00 32.11
CA ALA A 443 39.19 20.29 31.62
C ALA A 443 39.19 21.27 32.79
N LYS A 444 39.90 22.40 32.62
CA LYS A 444 39.87 23.52 33.60
C LYS A 444 38.47 24.06 33.73
#